data_4636ebea0e88d733b740d3d7580a9522
#
_entry.id   4636ebea0e88d733b740d3d7580a9522
#
_cell.length_a   1.000
_cell.length_b   1.000
_cell.length_c   1.000
_cell.angle_alpha   90.00
_cell.angle_beta   90.00
_cell.angle_gamma   90.00
#
_symmetry.space_group_name_H-M   'P 1'
#
loop_
_entity.id
_entity.type
_entity.pdbx_description
1 polymer ?
#
loop_
_entity_poly.entity_id
_entity_poly.type
_entity_poly.pdbx_seq_one_letter_code
_entity_poly.pdbx_strand_id
1 'polypeptide(L)'
;MALTGFTLAPCWADPPYYSLLVQADELPSLRAGSRLAECVDRHLVDQNVEYEGKRATRRLGPVTLKVLPAGTWEQFVRARLAQRGGTREQYKHPCLVGELEFIHQFRVVQEILPSALSKGVKLA
;
A
#
# COMPACT_ATOMS: atom_id res chain seq x y z
N MET A 1 -7.09 10.14 10.96
CA MET A 1 -7.33 8.81 10.35
C MET A 1 -6.50 7.76 11.06
N ALA A 2 -7.10 6.67 11.45
CA ALA A 2 -6.41 5.56 12.10
C ALA A 2 -6.63 4.29 11.27
N LEU A 3 -5.54 3.59 10.95
CA LEU A 3 -5.60 2.33 10.21
C LEU A 3 -5.40 1.18 11.18
N THR A 4 -6.28 0.18 11.14
CA THR A 4 -6.14 -1.02 11.96
C THR A 4 -5.30 -2.08 11.27
N GLY A 5 -5.14 -1.99 9.95
CA GLY A 5 -4.28 -2.89 9.20
C GLY A 5 -3.89 -2.27 7.86
N PHE A 6 -2.65 -2.50 7.48
CA PHE A 6 -2.14 -2.08 6.18
C PHE A 6 -0.95 -2.96 5.80
N THR A 7 -0.66 -3.02 4.52
CA THR A 7 0.55 -3.69 4.02
C THR A 7 1.12 -2.87 2.88
N LEU A 8 2.42 -2.61 2.93
CA LEU A 8 3.14 -2.01 1.81
C LEU A 8 3.69 -3.15 0.96
N ALA A 9 3.31 -3.20 -0.31
CA ALA A 9 3.65 -4.30 -1.20
C ALA A 9 4.18 -3.79 -2.54
N PRO A 10 5.16 -4.51 -3.14
CA PRO A 10 5.68 -4.13 -4.45
C PRO A 10 4.69 -4.47 -5.56
N CYS A 11 4.69 -3.63 -6.58
CA CYS A 11 3.86 -3.82 -7.77
C CYS A 11 4.77 -3.79 -8.99
N TRP A 12 4.61 -4.78 -9.88
CA TRP A 12 5.39 -4.85 -11.10
C TRP A 12 4.80 -3.92 -12.14
N ALA A 13 5.62 -3.03 -12.64
CA ALA A 13 5.28 -2.08 -13.70
C ALA A 13 6.57 -1.50 -14.27
N ASP A 14 6.46 -0.58 -15.18
CA ASP A 14 7.61 0.11 -15.75
C ASP A 14 7.44 1.61 -15.55
N PRO A 15 8.03 2.19 -14.51
CA PRO A 15 8.85 1.55 -13.47
C PRO A 15 8.00 0.82 -12.43
N PRO A 16 8.59 -0.14 -11.70
CA PRO A 16 7.89 -0.76 -10.57
C PRO A 16 7.69 0.25 -9.44
N TYR A 17 6.75 -0.04 -8.56
CA TYR A 17 6.42 0.87 -7.46
C TYR A 17 5.85 0.08 -6.28
N TYR A 18 5.73 0.74 -5.12
CA TYR A 18 5.07 0.16 -3.95
C TYR A 18 3.67 0.73 -3.81
N SER A 19 2.75 -0.12 -3.35
CA SER A 19 1.40 0.33 -2.98
C SER A 19 1.12 0.00 -1.53
N LEU A 20 0.43 0.93 -0.87
CA LEU A 20 -0.08 0.72 0.47
C LEU A 20 -1.49 0.15 0.34
N LEU A 21 -1.69 -1.05 0.86
CA LEU A 21 -2.98 -1.75 0.81
C LEU A 21 -3.78 -1.42 2.05
N VAL A 22 -4.95 -0.81 1.88
CA VAL A 22 -5.83 -0.41 2.99
C VAL A 22 -7.27 -0.77 2.67
N GLN A 23 -8.09 -0.96 3.70
CA GLN A 23 -9.50 -1.25 3.52
C GLN A 23 -10.31 0.02 3.29
N ALA A 24 -11.33 -0.10 2.44
CA ALA A 24 -12.16 1.04 2.05
C ALA A 24 -12.82 1.73 3.24
N ASP A 25 -13.27 0.96 4.21
CA ASP A 25 -13.99 1.50 5.37
C ASP A 25 -13.10 2.29 6.34
N GLU A 26 -11.78 2.20 6.16
CA GLU A 26 -10.84 2.95 7.00
C GLU A 26 -10.39 4.28 6.37
N LEU A 27 -10.79 4.54 5.12
CA LEU A 27 -10.45 5.78 4.44
C LEU A 27 -11.61 6.77 4.52
N PRO A 28 -11.41 7.94 5.14
CA PRO A 28 -12.49 8.93 5.21
C PRO A 28 -12.82 9.59 3.86
N SER A 29 -11.84 9.64 2.93
CA SER A 29 -12.05 10.26 1.63
C SER A 29 -10.91 9.88 0.68
N LEU A 30 -11.12 10.13 -0.62
CA LEU A 30 -10.08 9.95 -1.63
C LEU A 30 -8.89 10.88 -1.37
N ARG A 31 -9.17 12.09 -0.91
CA ARG A 31 -8.13 13.07 -0.60
C ARG A 31 -7.23 12.60 0.54
N ALA A 32 -7.82 11.99 1.56
CA ALA A 32 -7.04 11.41 2.65
C ALA A 32 -6.14 10.28 2.14
N GLY A 33 -6.65 9.47 1.21
CA GLY A 33 -5.85 8.43 0.57
C GLY A 33 -4.68 8.98 -0.21
N SER A 34 -4.90 10.02 -1.01
CA SER A 34 -3.82 10.67 -1.78
C SER A 34 -2.75 11.25 -0.87
N ARG A 35 -3.16 11.87 0.22
CA ARG A 35 -2.22 12.43 1.19
C ARG A 35 -1.42 11.35 1.90
N LEU A 36 -2.07 10.24 2.22
CA LEU A 36 -1.40 9.13 2.86
C LEU A 36 -0.35 8.53 1.94
N ALA A 37 -0.67 8.32 0.67
CA ALA A 37 0.28 7.80 -0.32
C ALA A 37 1.49 8.74 -0.44
N GLU A 38 1.26 10.04 -0.54
CA GLU A 38 2.33 11.02 -0.61
C GLU A 38 3.19 11.02 0.64
N CYS A 39 2.56 10.94 1.81
CA CYS A 39 3.27 10.91 3.09
C CYS A 39 4.18 9.69 3.20
N VAL A 40 3.70 8.52 2.80
CA VAL A 40 4.50 7.28 2.83
C VAL A 40 5.68 7.39 1.87
N ASP A 41 5.44 7.87 0.64
CA ASP A 41 6.50 8.03 -0.35
C ASP A 41 7.58 8.98 0.16
N ARG A 42 7.17 10.12 0.69
CA ARG A 42 8.11 11.12 1.23
C ARG A 42 8.91 10.56 2.40
N HIS A 43 8.25 9.82 3.29
CA HIS A 43 8.92 9.21 4.42
C HIS A 43 9.98 8.21 3.96
N LEU A 44 9.66 7.39 2.96
CA LEU A 44 10.63 6.44 2.40
C LEU A 44 11.82 7.16 1.77
N VAL A 45 11.57 8.24 1.04
CA VAL A 45 12.64 9.06 0.46
C VAL A 45 13.55 9.61 1.56
N ASP A 46 12.96 10.14 2.62
CA ASP A 46 13.71 10.78 3.70
C ASP A 46 14.51 9.78 4.54
N GLN A 47 14.02 8.56 4.69
CA GLN A 47 14.60 7.58 5.60
C GLN A 47 15.46 6.52 4.91
N ASN A 48 15.43 6.44 3.58
CA ASN A 48 16.11 5.36 2.86
C ASN A 48 16.81 5.92 1.63
N VAL A 49 18.15 5.97 1.68
CA VAL A 49 18.99 6.51 0.61
C VAL A 49 18.81 5.73 -0.69
N GLU A 50 18.68 4.41 -0.61
CA GLU A 50 18.49 3.58 -1.81
C GLU A 50 17.14 3.87 -2.47
N TYR A 51 16.10 4.03 -1.65
CA TYR A 51 14.78 4.39 -2.17
C TYR A 51 14.82 5.76 -2.85
N GLU A 52 15.43 6.74 -2.19
CA GLU A 52 15.59 8.08 -2.76
C GLU A 52 16.29 8.02 -4.12
N GLY A 53 17.40 7.30 -4.21
CA GLY A 53 18.16 7.17 -5.46
C GLY A 53 17.34 6.54 -6.57
N LYS A 54 16.57 5.50 -6.27
CA LYS A 54 15.74 4.83 -7.26
C LYS A 54 14.57 5.71 -7.71
N ARG A 55 14.01 6.52 -6.80
CA ARG A 55 12.97 7.48 -7.16
C ARG A 55 13.55 8.60 -8.05
N ALA A 56 14.71 9.13 -7.70
CA ALA A 56 15.36 10.21 -8.44
C ALA A 56 15.74 9.76 -9.86
N THR A 57 16.19 8.53 -10.02
CA THR A 57 16.58 7.97 -11.31
C THR A 57 15.43 7.29 -12.06
N ARG A 58 14.21 7.39 -11.54
CA ARG A 58 13.00 6.82 -12.13
C ARG A 58 13.02 5.30 -12.28
N ARG A 59 13.84 4.61 -11.48
CA ARG A 59 13.82 3.16 -11.41
C ARG A 59 12.68 2.64 -10.53
N LEU A 60 12.11 3.53 -9.70
CA LEU A 60 10.89 3.27 -8.92
C LEU A 60 9.94 4.45 -9.10
N GLY A 61 8.67 4.14 -9.25
CA GLY A 61 7.61 5.13 -9.23
C GLY A 61 7.21 5.51 -7.80
N PRO A 62 6.37 6.52 -7.65
CA PRO A 62 5.89 6.93 -6.33
C PRO A 62 4.93 5.91 -5.73
N VAL A 63 4.82 5.92 -4.40
CA VAL A 63 3.87 5.06 -3.69
C VAL A 63 2.45 5.43 -4.10
N THR A 64 1.64 4.41 -4.37
CA THR A 64 0.20 4.59 -4.54
C THR A 64 -0.54 3.92 -3.39
N LEU A 65 -1.84 4.15 -3.31
CA LEU A 65 -2.70 3.49 -2.35
C LEU A 65 -3.65 2.59 -3.11
N LYS A 66 -3.73 1.32 -2.73
CA LYS A 66 -4.71 0.41 -3.30
C LYS A 66 -5.77 0.10 -2.26
N VAL A 67 -7.01 0.36 -2.61
CA VAL A 67 -8.14 0.20 -1.70
C VAL A 67 -8.73 -1.19 -1.86
N LEU A 68 -8.87 -1.89 -0.74
CA LEU A 68 -9.44 -3.23 -0.68
C LEU A 68 -10.84 -3.17 -0.06
N PRO A 69 -11.73 -4.12 -0.38
CA PRO A 69 -13.05 -4.14 0.25
C PRO A 69 -12.95 -4.26 1.78
N ALA A 70 -13.94 -3.72 2.48
CA ALA A 70 -14.06 -3.92 3.92
C ALA A 70 -14.08 -5.42 4.21
N GLY A 71 -13.43 -5.82 5.31
CA GLY A 71 -13.36 -7.22 5.70
C GLY A 71 -12.25 -8.03 5.05
N THR A 72 -11.47 -7.44 4.15
CA THR A 72 -10.37 -8.14 3.48
C THR A 72 -9.35 -8.67 4.46
N TRP A 73 -8.93 -7.85 5.42
CA TRP A 73 -7.91 -8.29 6.40
C TRP A 73 -8.43 -9.38 7.31
N GLU A 74 -9.71 -9.34 7.68
CA GLU A 74 -10.31 -10.40 8.47
C GLU A 74 -10.25 -11.74 7.73
N GLN A 75 -10.59 -11.75 6.46
CA GLN A 75 -10.50 -12.94 5.63
C GLN A 75 -9.06 -13.42 5.48
N PHE A 76 -8.13 -12.49 5.32
CA PHE A 76 -6.71 -12.79 5.19
C PHE A 76 -6.19 -13.46 6.47
N VAL A 77 -6.54 -12.93 7.64
CA VAL A 77 -6.13 -13.50 8.93
C VAL A 77 -6.68 -14.92 9.07
N ARG A 78 -7.95 -15.12 8.76
CA ARG A 78 -8.58 -16.46 8.84
C ARG A 78 -7.87 -17.45 7.96
N ALA A 79 -7.56 -17.06 6.72
CA ALA A 79 -6.87 -17.93 5.79
C ALA A 79 -5.46 -18.31 6.30
N ARG A 80 -4.73 -17.32 6.85
CA ARG A 80 -3.41 -17.56 7.41
C ARG A 80 -3.44 -18.51 8.60
N LEU A 81 -4.37 -18.31 9.53
CA LEU A 81 -4.51 -19.18 10.70
C LEU A 81 -4.91 -20.60 10.28
N ALA A 82 -5.76 -20.74 9.28
CA ALA A 82 -6.16 -22.03 8.77
C ALA A 82 -4.98 -22.78 8.13
N GLN A 83 -4.10 -22.09 7.44
CA GLN A 83 -2.96 -22.69 6.75
C GLN A 83 -1.79 -22.97 7.69
N ARG A 84 -1.50 -22.08 8.62
CA ARG A 84 -0.28 -22.12 9.44
C ARG A 84 -0.54 -22.46 10.90
N GLY A 85 -1.80 -22.48 11.33
CA GLY A 85 -2.17 -22.66 12.72
C GLY A 85 -1.90 -21.41 13.55
N GLY A 86 -2.04 -21.53 14.87
CA GLY A 86 -1.84 -20.41 15.78
C GLY A 86 -3.14 -19.74 16.17
N THR A 87 -3.03 -18.68 16.96
CA THR A 87 -4.17 -17.93 17.46
C THR A 87 -4.11 -16.48 16.99
N ARG A 88 -5.23 -15.77 17.12
CA ARG A 88 -5.28 -14.36 16.75
C ARG A 88 -4.32 -13.51 17.58
N GLU A 89 -4.12 -13.87 18.84
CA GLU A 89 -3.19 -13.14 19.71
C GLU A 89 -1.74 -13.28 19.24
N GLN A 90 -1.43 -14.38 18.56
CA GLN A 90 -0.08 -14.63 18.03
C GLN A 90 0.09 -14.09 16.63
N TYR A 91 -1.00 -13.72 15.97
CA TYR A 91 -0.94 -13.22 14.61
C TYR A 91 -0.28 -11.85 14.56
N LYS A 92 0.67 -11.70 13.65
CA LYS A 92 1.28 -10.40 13.34
C LYS A 92 0.98 -10.07 11.90
N HIS A 93 0.27 -8.95 11.69
CA HIS A 93 -0.06 -8.51 10.36
C HIS A 93 1.21 -8.02 9.64
N PRO A 94 1.49 -8.49 8.41
CA PRO A 94 2.68 -8.04 7.67
C PRO A 94 2.49 -6.60 7.19
N CYS A 95 3.33 -5.69 7.70
CA CYS A 95 3.29 -4.29 7.29
C CYS A 95 4.09 -4.03 6.01
N LEU A 96 5.06 -4.89 5.72
CA LEU A 96 5.86 -4.81 4.52
C LEU A 96 6.10 -6.22 3.99
N VAL A 97 5.85 -6.43 2.70
CA VAL A 97 6.14 -7.70 2.04
C VAL A 97 7.04 -7.44 0.85
N GLY A 98 7.81 -8.47 0.44
CA GLY A 98 8.73 -8.38 -0.68
C GLY A 98 8.26 -9.12 -1.93
N GLU A 99 7.26 -9.99 -1.82
CA GLU A 99 6.80 -10.81 -2.93
C GLU A 99 5.89 -10.04 -3.86
N LEU A 100 6.19 -10.09 -5.16
CA LEU A 100 5.38 -9.43 -6.19
C LEU A 100 3.98 -10.03 -6.31
N GLU A 101 3.83 -11.31 -5.96
CA GLU A 101 2.57 -12.02 -6.05
C GLU A 101 1.61 -11.69 -4.91
N PHE A 102 2.11 -11.07 -3.84
CA PHE A 102 1.28 -10.82 -2.65
C PHE A 102 0.00 -10.09 -2.99
N ILE A 103 0.08 -9.05 -3.80
CA ILE A 103 -1.05 -8.19 -4.15
C ILE A 103 -2.12 -8.93 -4.97
N HIS A 104 -1.72 -9.96 -5.71
CA HIS A 104 -2.63 -10.66 -6.63
C HIS A 104 -3.71 -11.46 -5.93
N GLN A 105 -3.56 -11.73 -4.63
CA GLN A 105 -4.57 -12.47 -3.88
C GLN A 105 -5.74 -11.58 -3.43
N PHE A 106 -5.65 -10.27 -3.64
CA PHE A 106 -6.66 -9.33 -3.16
C PHE A 106 -7.42 -8.72 -4.31
N ARG A 107 -8.69 -8.36 -4.03
CA ARG A 107 -9.48 -7.58 -4.95
C ARG A 107 -9.20 -6.10 -4.69
N VAL A 108 -8.63 -5.42 -5.67
CA VAL A 108 -8.37 -3.98 -5.57
C VAL A 108 -9.55 -3.26 -6.20
N VAL A 109 -10.28 -2.48 -5.42
CA VAL A 109 -11.46 -1.76 -5.92
C VAL A 109 -11.12 -0.38 -6.45
N GLN A 110 -9.97 0.17 -6.04
CA GLN A 110 -9.54 1.48 -6.51
C GLN A 110 -8.05 1.68 -6.21
N GLU A 111 -7.36 2.39 -7.09
CA GLU A 111 -5.99 2.84 -6.83
C GLU A 111 -5.98 4.35 -6.75
N ILE A 112 -5.36 4.90 -5.70
CA ILE A 112 -5.29 6.33 -5.45
C ILE A 112 -3.86 6.80 -5.59
N LEU A 113 -3.62 7.79 -6.43
CA LEU A 113 -2.31 8.37 -6.65
C LEU A 113 -1.96 9.37 -5.56
N PRO A 114 -0.65 9.59 -5.29
CA PRO A 114 -0.25 10.61 -4.32
C PRO A 114 -0.70 12.00 -4.76
N SER A 115 -0.91 12.90 -3.79
CA SER A 115 -1.45 14.23 -4.03
C SER A 115 -0.69 15.02 -5.08
N ALA A 116 0.64 14.98 -5.02
CA ALA A 116 1.49 15.72 -5.96
C ALA A 116 1.28 15.24 -7.39
N LEU A 117 1.18 13.91 -7.60
CA LEU A 117 0.96 13.34 -8.91
C LEU A 117 -0.44 13.62 -9.42
N SER A 118 -1.45 13.56 -8.53
CA SER A 118 -2.83 13.91 -8.88
C SER A 118 -2.95 15.34 -9.36
N LYS A 119 -2.25 16.27 -8.71
CA LYS A 119 -2.21 17.67 -9.14
C LYS A 119 -1.57 17.83 -10.50
N GLY A 120 -0.49 17.09 -10.75
CA GLY A 120 0.16 17.09 -12.05
C GLY A 120 -0.76 16.61 -13.15
N VAL A 121 -1.53 15.58 -12.90
CA VAL A 121 -2.51 15.05 -13.84
C VAL A 121 -3.59 16.10 -14.16
N LYS A 122 -4.03 16.87 -13.15
CA LYS A 122 -5.03 17.92 -13.36
C LYS A 122 -4.51 19.05 -14.22
N LEU A 123 -3.25 19.36 -14.10
CA LEU A 123 -2.62 20.45 -14.85
C LEU A 123 -2.27 20.04 -16.27
N ALA A 124 -2.18 18.78 -16.51
CA ALA A 124 -1.97 18.25 -17.84
C ALA A 124 -3.29 18.20 -18.60
#